data_f4024a13219c78302b3687ea83dcd25d
#
_entry.id   f4024a13219c78302b3687ea83dcd25d
#
_cell.length_a   1.000
_cell.length_b   1.000
_cell.length_c   1.000
_cell.angle_alpha   90.00
_cell.angle_beta   90.00
_cell.angle_gamma   90.00
#
_symmetry.space_group_name_H-M   'P 1'
#
loop_
_entity.id
_entity.type
_entity.pdbx_description
1 polymer ?
#
loop_
_entity_poly.entity_id
_entity_poly.type
_entity_poly.pdbx_seq_one_letter_code
_entity_poly.pdbx_strand_id
1 'polypeptide(L)'
;LYDGGKLKLTDKASQYLPFLRSTNKKNITIKDLLLHESGLPPYIRFYLEAIDPNSVHGPYAQSWVDEWHRTRVSEHSYYCSDFKFKKGLVSEKESSVYNLHVADKMWLNKSFKNTILQKIARCEMDSKRYVYSDLGFILLQQVVESIVKLPMDLYLAKEFYAPMGLQRTMYLPLQKYSKEEIMPTAANDFLRRQDLCGYVHGWHIR
;
A
#
# COMPACT_ATOMS: atom_id res chain seq x y z
N LEU A 1 -7.73 17.71 -11.09
CA LEU A 1 -6.60 17.75 -12.04
C LEU A 1 -7.08 17.65 -13.49
N TYR A 2 -8.04 16.76 -13.77
CA TYR A 2 -8.65 16.62 -15.11
C TYR A 2 -9.36 17.91 -15.51
N ASP A 3 -10.26 18.42 -14.68
CA ASP A 3 -11.02 19.66 -14.95
C ASP A 3 -10.12 20.89 -15.07
N GLY A 4 -9.02 20.90 -14.35
CA GLY A 4 -7.99 21.94 -14.45
C GLY A 4 -6.99 21.76 -15.59
N GLY A 5 -7.21 20.81 -16.50
CA GLY A 5 -6.38 20.59 -17.69
C GLY A 5 -4.95 20.08 -17.43
N LYS A 6 -4.64 19.68 -16.20
CA LYS A 6 -3.30 19.18 -15.82
C LYS A 6 -3.05 17.73 -16.18
N LEU A 7 -4.09 17.01 -16.58
CA LEU A 7 -4.06 15.59 -16.86
C LEU A 7 -5.24 15.26 -17.80
N LYS A 8 -5.03 14.33 -18.74
CA LYS A 8 -6.08 13.77 -19.61
C LYS A 8 -6.29 12.30 -19.29
N LEU A 9 -7.51 11.81 -19.43
CA LEU A 9 -7.82 10.39 -19.22
C LEU A 9 -7.07 9.47 -20.20
N THR A 10 -6.73 9.99 -21.39
CA THR A 10 -5.95 9.29 -22.43
C THR A 10 -4.45 9.34 -22.21
N ASP A 11 -3.96 10.13 -21.25
CA ASP A 11 -2.54 10.19 -20.96
C ASP A 11 -2.05 8.85 -20.42
N LYS A 12 -0.83 8.47 -20.80
CA LYS A 12 -0.17 7.28 -20.28
C LYS A 12 0.41 7.57 -18.91
N ALA A 13 0.18 6.67 -17.94
CA ALA A 13 0.77 6.79 -16.60
C ALA A 13 2.31 6.91 -16.66
N SER A 14 2.95 6.29 -17.64
CA SER A 14 4.41 6.36 -17.87
C SER A 14 4.92 7.76 -18.24
N GLN A 15 4.06 8.70 -18.63
CA GLN A 15 4.44 10.12 -18.84
C GLN A 15 4.78 10.78 -17.50
N TYR A 16 4.04 10.44 -16.46
CA TYR A 16 4.17 10.96 -15.10
C TYR A 16 5.09 10.12 -14.22
N LEU A 17 5.18 8.80 -14.53
CA LEU A 17 5.94 7.80 -13.78
C LEU A 17 7.03 7.18 -14.66
N PRO A 18 8.22 7.80 -14.73
CA PRO A 18 9.30 7.37 -15.63
C PRO A 18 9.72 5.91 -15.47
N PHE A 19 9.60 5.34 -14.27
CA PHE A 19 9.96 3.94 -13.99
C PHE A 19 9.08 2.92 -14.74
N LEU A 20 7.93 3.33 -15.29
CA LEU A 20 7.07 2.46 -16.10
C LEU A 20 7.45 2.43 -17.59
N ARG A 21 8.28 3.36 -18.07
CA ARG A 21 8.57 3.54 -19.52
C ARG A 21 9.21 2.32 -20.15
N SER A 22 10.04 1.59 -19.43
CA SER A 22 10.75 0.39 -19.90
C SER A 22 10.06 -0.92 -19.52
N THR A 23 8.78 -0.87 -19.10
CA THR A 23 8.02 -2.03 -18.66
C THR A 23 6.86 -2.34 -19.61
N ASN A 24 6.22 -3.51 -19.43
CA ASN A 24 4.97 -3.84 -20.13
C ASN A 24 3.79 -2.92 -19.77
N LYS A 25 3.97 -2.03 -18.79
CA LYS A 25 2.98 -1.07 -18.29
C LYS A 25 3.06 0.31 -18.96
N LYS A 26 4.00 0.51 -19.89
CA LYS A 26 4.26 1.80 -20.57
C LYS A 26 3.02 2.41 -21.24
N ASN A 27 2.06 1.58 -21.64
CA ASN A 27 0.87 1.99 -22.39
C ASN A 27 -0.41 2.02 -21.55
N ILE A 28 -0.34 1.81 -20.22
CA ILE A 28 -1.51 1.96 -19.36
C ILE A 28 -1.91 3.42 -19.32
N THR A 29 -3.17 3.71 -19.61
CA THR A 29 -3.73 5.08 -19.53
C THR A 29 -4.27 5.38 -18.14
N ILE A 30 -4.45 6.67 -17.86
CA ILE A 30 -5.12 7.11 -16.62
C ILE A 30 -6.54 6.53 -16.54
N LYS A 31 -7.25 6.47 -17.69
CA LYS A 31 -8.58 5.87 -17.79
C LYS A 31 -8.56 4.38 -17.40
N ASP A 32 -7.59 3.61 -17.94
CA ASP A 32 -7.45 2.18 -17.61
C ASP A 32 -7.29 1.95 -16.09
N LEU A 33 -6.53 2.81 -15.41
CA LEU A 33 -6.33 2.72 -13.95
C LEU A 33 -7.62 3.05 -13.18
N LEU A 34 -8.30 4.14 -13.56
CA LEU A 34 -9.53 4.57 -12.90
C LEU A 34 -10.68 3.57 -13.04
N LEU A 35 -10.75 2.90 -14.18
CA LEU A 35 -11.81 1.92 -14.47
C LEU A 35 -11.44 0.49 -14.06
N HIS A 36 -10.27 0.28 -13.47
CA HIS A 36 -9.74 -1.06 -13.16
C HIS A 36 -9.63 -1.97 -14.40
N GLU A 37 -9.34 -1.40 -15.57
CA GLU A 37 -9.21 -2.12 -16.86
C GLU A 37 -7.75 -2.21 -17.33
N SER A 38 -6.80 -1.98 -16.43
CA SER A 38 -5.37 -1.89 -16.77
C SER A 38 -4.70 -3.24 -17.05
N GLY A 39 -5.31 -4.36 -16.65
CA GLY A 39 -4.69 -5.68 -16.65
C GLY A 39 -3.75 -5.93 -15.48
N LEU A 40 -3.67 -5.00 -14.52
CA LEU A 40 -2.90 -5.21 -13.29
C LEU A 40 -3.59 -6.25 -12.39
N PRO A 41 -2.82 -7.08 -11.66
CA PRO A 41 -3.39 -8.01 -10.69
C PRO A 41 -4.14 -7.26 -9.58
N PRO A 42 -5.10 -7.93 -8.89
CA PRO A 42 -5.91 -7.31 -7.84
C PRO A 42 -5.06 -6.67 -6.74
N TYR A 43 -4.07 -7.39 -6.25
CA TYR A 43 -3.17 -6.94 -5.18
C TYR A 43 -1.83 -7.68 -5.22
N ILE A 44 -0.84 -7.13 -4.53
CA ILE A 44 0.45 -7.77 -4.23
C ILE A 44 0.64 -7.72 -2.70
N ARG A 45 1.05 -8.83 -2.12
CA ARG A 45 1.32 -8.91 -0.67
C ARG A 45 2.68 -8.27 -0.37
N PHE A 46 2.74 -6.95 -0.40
CA PHE A 46 3.99 -6.20 -0.20
C PHE A 46 4.66 -6.47 1.15
N TYR A 47 3.90 -6.78 2.18
CA TYR A 47 4.44 -7.09 3.50
C TYR A 47 5.39 -8.29 3.49
N LEU A 48 5.22 -9.25 2.57
CA LEU A 48 6.14 -10.37 2.43
C LEU A 48 7.56 -9.90 2.04
N GLU A 49 7.68 -8.76 1.38
CA GLU A 49 8.98 -8.17 1.05
C GLU A 49 9.70 -7.61 2.28
N ALA A 50 9.00 -7.38 3.37
CA ALA A 50 9.58 -6.92 4.62
C ALA A 50 10.10 -8.07 5.49
N ILE A 51 9.62 -9.27 5.28
CA ILE A 51 9.98 -10.45 6.06
C ILE A 51 11.36 -10.94 5.62
N ASP A 52 12.20 -11.28 6.59
CA ASP A 52 13.45 -11.98 6.34
C ASP A 52 13.14 -13.44 5.97
N PRO A 53 13.43 -13.88 4.73
CA PRO A 53 13.13 -15.24 4.30
C PRO A 53 13.88 -16.30 5.11
N ASN A 54 15.02 -15.96 5.71
CA ASN A 54 15.78 -16.89 6.56
C ASN A 54 15.15 -17.04 7.96
N SER A 55 14.18 -16.23 8.32
CA SER A 55 13.48 -16.32 9.60
C SER A 55 12.18 -17.14 9.52
N VAL A 56 11.80 -17.59 8.33
CA VAL A 56 10.55 -18.33 8.11
C VAL A 56 10.87 -19.79 7.86
N HIS A 57 10.23 -20.68 8.59
CA HIS A 57 10.34 -22.14 8.40
C HIS A 57 9.26 -22.62 7.41
N GLY A 58 9.67 -22.87 6.17
CA GLY A 58 8.74 -23.22 5.09
C GLY A 58 7.98 -22.02 4.52
N PRO A 59 6.74 -22.18 4.03
CA PRO A 59 5.92 -21.10 3.53
C PRO A 59 5.51 -20.18 4.70
N TYR A 60 5.33 -18.88 4.43
CA TYR A 60 4.84 -17.94 5.44
C TYR A 60 3.45 -18.30 6.01
N ALA A 61 2.61 -18.88 5.17
CA ALA A 61 1.28 -19.38 5.56
C ALA A 61 1.01 -20.75 4.94
N GLN A 62 0.33 -21.63 5.68
CA GLN A 62 -0.08 -22.96 5.26
C GLN A 62 -1.44 -23.36 5.85
N SER A 63 -2.02 -24.47 5.37
CA SER A 63 -3.37 -24.91 5.76
C SER A 63 -3.40 -25.87 6.94
N TRP A 64 -2.26 -26.25 7.49
CA TRP A 64 -2.15 -27.16 8.65
C TRP A 64 -1.29 -26.56 9.75
N VAL A 65 -1.48 -27.02 10.98
CA VAL A 65 -0.66 -26.65 12.15
C VAL A 65 0.60 -27.50 12.19
N ASP A 66 1.73 -26.86 12.49
CA ASP A 66 2.98 -27.53 12.88
C ASP A 66 3.67 -26.75 14.01
N GLU A 67 4.92 -27.07 14.32
CA GLU A 67 5.68 -26.40 15.38
C GLU A 67 5.96 -24.92 15.11
N TRP A 68 5.95 -24.48 13.83
CA TRP A 68 6.26 -23.13 13.38
C TRP A 68 5.01 -22.32 13.02
N HIS A 69 3.96 -22.99 12.54
CA HIS A 69 2.72 -22.37 12.06
C HIS A 69 1.58 -22.60 13.07
N ARG A 70 1.65 -21.88 14.20
CA ARG A 70 0.66 -21.98 15.29
C ARG A 70 -0.35 -20.85 15.31
N THR A 71 -0.04 -19.76 14.63
CA THR A 71 -0.91 -18.58 14.59
C THR A 71 -2.03 -18.79 13.58
N ARG A 72 -3.21 -19.14 14.07
CA ARG A 72 -4.41 -19.27 13.24
C ARG A 72 -4.90 -17.89 12.79
N VAL A 73 -5.09 -17.73 11.49
CA VAL A 73 -5.52 -16.47 10.86
C VAL A 73 -6.82 -16.59 10.08
N SER A 74 -7.22 -17.83 9.74
CA SER A 74 -8.52 -18.15 9.19
C SER A 74 -8.88 -19.60 9.55
N GLU A 75 -10.03 -20.06 9.08
CA GLU A 75 -10.47 -21.44 9.32
C GLU A 75 -9.45 -22.48 8.84
N HIS A 76 -8.77 -22.19 7.72
CA HIS A 76 -7.80 -23.09 7.08
C HIS A 76 -6.45 -22.43 6.79
N SER A 77 -6.01 -21.47 7.63
CA SER A 77 -4.70 -20.82 7.43
C SER A 77 -3.99 -20.57 8.75
N TYR A 78 -2.72 -20.96 8.79
CA TYR A 78 -1.83 -20.76 9.92
C TYR A 78 -0.55 -20.07 9.43
N TYR A 79 -0.08 -19.08 10.19
CA TYR A 79 1.13 -18.31 9.87
C TYR A 79 2.31 -18.75 10.73
N CYS A 80 3.50 -18.64 10.14
CA CYS A 80 4.75 -18.72 10.88
C CYS A 80 4.84 -17.51 11.82
N SER A 81 4.78 -17.77 13.14
CA SER A 81 4.77 -16.73 14.16
C SER A 81 6.15 -16.17 14.49
N ASP A 82 7.21 -16.90 14.14
CA ASP A 82 8.58 -16.57 14.54
C ASP A 82 9.34 -15.76 13.49
N PHE A 83 8.63 -15.27 12.46
CA PHE A 83 9.25 -14.46 11.41
C PHE A 83 9.90 -13.19 12.00
N LYS A 84 10.93 -12.73 11.33
CA LYS A 84 11.59 -11.45 11.61
C LYS A 84 11.52 -10.55 10.40
N PHE A 85 11.49 -9.25 10.63
CA PHE A 85 11.66 -8.30 9.55
C PHE A 85 13.11 -8.25 9.08
N LYS A 86 13.32 -7.96 7.81
CA LYS A 86 14.65 -7.70 7.25
C LYS A 86 15.36 -6.64 8.07
N LYS A 87 16.63 -6.88 8.36
CA LYS A 87 17.47 -5.94 9.13
C LYS A 87 17.45 -4.54 8.48
N GLY A 88 17.25 -3.52 9.30
CA GLY A 88 17.27 -2.13 8.85
C GLY A 88 16.01 -1.68 8.09
N LEU A 89 14.93 -2.47 8.09
CA LEU A 89 13.67 -2.10 7.43
C LEU A 89 12.66 -1.46 8.38
N VAL A 90 12.62 -1.89 9.61
CA VAL A 90 11.64 -1.46 10.62
C VAL A 90 12.34 -0.81 11.79
N SER A 91 11.72 0.23 12.38
CA SER A 91 12.14 0.90 13.60
C SER A 91 10.93 1.20 14.46
N GLU A 92 11.10 1.17 15.80
CA GLU A 92 10.07 1.61 16.76
C GLU A 92 9.99 3.14 16.86
N LYS A 93 10.96 3.85 16.31
CA LYS A 93 11.06 5.31 16.39
C LYS A 93 11.15 5.92 14.99
N GLU A 94 10.49 7.06 14.84
CA GLU A 94 10.65 7.90 13.65
C GLU A 94 12.07 8.46 13.53
N SER A 95 12.53 8.59 12.30
CA SER A 95 13.79 9.27 11.96
C SER A 95 13.77 9.71 10.50
N SER A 96 14.81 10.41 10.04
CA SER A 96 14.97 10.78 8.62
C SER A 96 15.07 9.59 7.66
N VAL A 97 15.36 8.39 8.17
CA VAL A 97 15.44 7.14 7.41
C VAL A 97 14.16 6.34 7.55
N TYR A 98 13.59 6.27 8.74
CA TYR A 98 12.38 5.54 9.09
C TYR A 98 11.23 6.53 9.28
N ASN A 99 10.59 6.93 8.20
CA ASN A 99 9.56 7.97 8.20
C ASN A 99 8.21 7.51 7.60
N LEU A 100 8.10 6.24 7.21
CA LEU A 100 6.83 5.67 6.77
C LEU A 100 6.14 5.04 7.98
N HIS A 101 5.24 5.79 8.59
CA HIS A 101 4.46 5.31 9.74
C HIS A 101 3.41 4.30 9.28
N VAL A 102 3.48 3.09 9.77
CA VAL A 102 2.58 2.00 9.36
C VAL A 102 1.70 1.47 10.49
N ALA A 103 2.15 1.60 11.73
CA ALA A 103 1.38 1.23 12.93
C ALA A 103 1.97 1.88 14.17
N ASP A 104 1.31 1.69 15.33
CA ASP A 104 1.84 2.13 16.61
C ASP A 104 3.25 1.57 16.83
N LYS A 105 4.20 2.45 17.16
CA LYS A 105 5.63 2.12 17.32
C LYS A 105 6.24 1.35 16.16
N MET A 106 5.75 1.57 14.92
CA MET A 106 6.29 0.92 13.75
C MET A 106 6.46 1.87 12.58
N TRP A 107 7.71 2.08 12.21
CA TRP A 107 8.14 2.95 11.12
C TRP A 107 8.95 2.17 10.12
N LEU A 108 8.58 2.21 8.85
CA LEU A 108 9.35 1.60 7.78
C LEU A 108 10.42 2.57 7.25
N ASN A 109 11.51 1.97 6.81
CA ASN A 109 12.51 2.67 6.04
C ASN A 109 11.87 3.24 4.76
N LYS A 110 12.11 4.52 4.49
CA LYS A 110 11.58 5.24 3.30
C LYS A 110 11.88 4.56 1.97
N SER A 111 12.94 3.75 1.90
CA SER A 111 13.28 2.97 0.71
C SER A 111 12.23 1.92 0.36
N PHE A 112 11.38 1.51 1.31
CA PHE A 112 10.36 0.50 1.08
C PHE A 112 9.32 0.94 0.04
N LYS A 113 9.05 2.25 -0.07
CA LYS A 113 8.24 2.82 -1.16
C LYS A 113 8.76 2.38 -2.53
N ASN A 114 10.08 2.43 -2.74
CA ASN A 114 10.68 1.99 -3.99
C ASN A 114 10.50 0.48 -4.22
N THR A 115 10.58 -0.33 -3.17
CA THR A 115 10.32 -1.78 -3.26
C THR A 115 8.91 -2.05 -3.79
N ILE A 116 7.89 -1.35 -3.26
CA ILE A 116 6.51 -1.46 -3.72
C ILE A 116 6.40 -1.09 -5.21
N LEU A 117 6.91 0.08 -5.60
CA LEU A 117 6.83 0.55 -6.97
C LEU A 117 7.56 -0.37 -7.96
N GLN A 118 8.71 -0.91 -7.58
CA GLN A 118 9.45 -1.89 -8.38
C GLN A 118 8.70 -3.22 -8.53
N LYS A 119 8.01 -3.68 -7.48
CA LYS A 119 7.16 -4.87 -7.58
C LYS A 119 5.99 -4.65 -8.53
N ILE A 120 5.34 -3.50 -8.46
CA ILE A 120 4.28 -3.14 -9.42
C ILE A 120 4.85 -3.07 -10.84
N ALA A 121 6.02 -2.45 -11.01
CA ALA A 121 6.66 -2.33 -12.33
C ALA A 121 6.97 -3.69 -12.97
N ARG A 122 7.30 -4.70 -12.16
CA ARG A 122 7.74 -6.03 -12.61
C ARG A 122 6.63 -7.08 -12.61
N CYS A 123 5.49 -6.86 -11.97
CA CYS A 123 4.42 -7.86 -11.96
C CYS A 123 3.92 -8.15 -13.38
N GLU A 124 3.43 -9.34 -13.57
CA GLU A 124 2.78 -9.72 -14.84
C GLU A 124 1.46 -8.96 -14.99
N MET A 125 1.02 -8.85 -16.22
CA MET A 125 -0.26 -8.24 -16.57
C MET A 125 -1.09 -9.23 -17.36
N ASP A 126 -2.38 -9.25 -17.06
CA ASP A 126 -3.40 -9.91 -17.88
C ASP A 126 -3.84 -9.04 -19.06
N SER A 127 -4.72 -9.59 -19.89
CA SER A 127 -5.46 -8.82 -20.88
C SER A 127 -6.28 -7.71 -20.23
N LYS A 128 -6.47 -6.60 -20.91
CA LYS A 128 -7.31 -5.50 -20.43
C LYS A 128 -8.75 -5.97 -20.30
N ARG A 129 -9.24 -6.00 -19.09
CA ARG A 129 -10.61 -6.30 -18.68
C ARG A 129 -10.84 -5.71 -17.30
N TYR A 130 -12.08 -5.55 -16.90
CA TYR A 130 -12.40 -5.12 -15.55
C TYR A 130 -11.93 -6.16 -14.52
N VAL A 131 -10.96 -5.79 -13.72
CA VAL A 131 -10.50 -6.52 -12.52
C VAL A 131 -10.14 -5.48 -11.48
N TYR A 132 -10.92 -5.42 -10.40
CA TYR A 132 -10.62 -4.52 -9.29
C TYR A 132 -9.18 -4.69 -8.83
N SER A 133 -8.41 -3.61 -8.83
CA SER A 133 -6.97 -3.63 -8.54
C SER A 133 -6.57 -2.44 -7.67
N ASP A 134 -6.04 -2.72 -6.49
CA ASP A 134 -5.44 -1.72 -5.59
C ASP A 134 -4.21 -1.07 -6.23
N LEU A 135 -3.49 -1.84 -7.06
CA LEU A 135 -2.24 -1.37 -7.67
C LEU A 135 -2.48 -0.17 -8.60
N GLY A 136 -3.63 -0.14 -9.27
CA GLY A 136 -4.02 0.99 -10.11
C GLY A 136 -4.10 2.29 -9.33
N PHE A 137 -4.69 2.25 -8.14
CA PHE A 137 -4.83 3.43 -7.28
C PHE A 137 -3.52 3.83 -6.61
N ILE A 138 -2.64 2.88 -6.30
CA ILE A 138 -1.26 3.19 -5.86
C ILE A 138 -0.52 3.98 -6.97
N LEU A 139 -0.64 3.56 -8.24
CA LEU A 139 -0.03 4.30 -9.35
C LEU A 139 -0.69 5.67 -9.56
N LEU A 140 -2.01 5.78 -9.45
CA LEU A 140 -2.73 7.06 -9.55
C LEU A 140 -2.31 8.04 -8.45
N GLN A 141 -2.11 7.58 -7.22
CA GLN A 141 -1.53 8.42 -6.16
C GLN A 141 -0.18 8.99 -6.60
N GLN A 142 0.73 8.16 -7.13
CA GLN A 142 2.03 8.62 -7.59
C GLN A 142 1.92 9.60 -8.77
N VAL A 143 0.96 9.40 -9.67
CA VAL A 143 0.67 10.34 -10.76
C VAL A 143 0.25 11.70 -10.19
N VAL A 144 -0.70 11.72 -9.26
CA VAL A 144 -1.14 12.97 -8.61
C VAL A 144 0.04 13.67 -7.94
N GLU A 145 0.80 12.97 -7.10
CA GLU A 145 1.97 13.52 -6.40
C GLU A 145 3.03 14.06 -7.38
N SER A 146 3.21 13.39 -8.53
CA SER A 146 4.15 13.85 -9.57
C SER A 146 3.71 15.16 -10.24
N ILE A 147 2.41 15.41 -10.34
CA ILE A 147 1.84 16.62 -10.95
C ILE A 147 1.82 17.77 -9.96
N VAL A 148 1.31 17.52 -8.73
CA VAL A 148 1.09 18.59 -7.74
C VAL A 148 2.33 18.91 -6.92
N LYS A 149 3.35 18.04 -6.93
CA LYS A 149 4.61 18.15 -6.17
C LYS A 149 4.40 18.24 -4.65
N LEU A 150 3.32 17.64 -4.18
CA LEU A 150 2.95 17.52 -2.78
C LEU A 150 2.54 16.08 -2.46
N PRO A 151 2.77 15.59 -1.24
CA PRO A 151 2.15 14.36 -0.75
C PRO A 151 0.63 14.41 -0.88
N MET A 152 0.01 13.28 -1.19
CA MET A 152 -1.43 13.18 -1.45
C MET A 152 -2.26 13.66 -0.26
N ASP A 153 -1.86 13.32 0.96
CA ASP A 153 -2.55 13.72 2.19
C ASP A 153 -2.58 15.26 2.35
N LEU A 154 -1.47 15.93 2.11
CA LEU A 154 -1.37 17.39 2.16
C LEU A 154 -2.16 18.05 1.02
N TYR A 155 -2.10 17.47 -0.18
CA TYR A 155 -2.87 17.94 -1.32
C TYR A 155 -4.38 17.86 -1.06
N LEU A 156 -4.87 16.71 -0.58
CA LEU A 156 -6.29 16.52 -0.28
C LEU A 156 -6.77 17.39 0.89
N ALA A 157 -5.94 17.53 1.93
CA ALA A 157 -6.25 18.42 3.05
C ALA A 157 -6.45 19.86 2.58
N LYS A 158 -5.54 20.35 1.72
CA LYS A 158 -5.58 21.72 1.22
C LYS A 158 -6.71 21.99 0.23
N GLU A 159 -6.88 21.10 -0.76
CA GLU A 159 -7.75 21.37 -1.92
C GLU A 159 -9.20 20.90 -1.69
N PHE A 160 -9.43 19.98 -0.75
CA PHE A 160 -10.75 19.41 -0.52
C PHE A 160 -11.20 19.53 0.94
N TYR A 161 -10.45 18.97 1.89
CA TYR A 161 -10.96 18.84 3.26
C TYR A 161 -11.14 20.18 3.95
N ALA A 162 -10.15 21.08 3.84
CA ALA A 162 -10.23 22.40 4.45
C ALA A 162 -11.31 23.29 3.80
N PRO A 163 -11.41 23.42 2.45
CA PRO A 163 -12.48 24.16 1.82
C PRO A 163 -13.90 23.65 2.11
N MET A 164 -14.03 22.31 2.29
CA MET A 164 -15.31 21.68 2.63
C MET A 164 -15.63 21.71 4.13
N GLY A 165 -14.75 22.26 4.97
CA GLY A 165 -14.91 22.27 6.43
C GLY A 165 -14.80 20.90 7.09
N LEU A 166 -14.19 19.91 6.44
CA LEU A 166 -14.07 18.55 6.94
C LEU A 166 -12.92 18.46 7.96
N GLN A 167 -13.27 18.50 9.25
CA GLN A 167 -12.29 18.47 10.33
C GLN A 167 -11.91 17.06 10.79
N ARG A 168 -12.75 16.06 10.49
CA ARG A 168 -12.61 14.66 10.94
C ARG A 168 -12.26 13.67 9.81
N THR A 169 -12.11 14.16 8.58
CA THR A 169 -11.63 13.38 7.44
C THR A 169 -10.17 13.69 7.20
N MET A 170 -9.32 12.70 7.38
CA MET A 170 -7.86 12.90 7.27
C MET A 170 -7.12 11.60 7.05
N TYR A 171 -5.90 11.71 6.58
CA TYR A 171 -4.91 10.65 6.66
C TYR A 171 -4.32 10.60 8.08
N LEU A 172 -3.83 9.41 8.47
CA LEU A 172 -3.19 9.15 9.78
C LEU A 172 -4.01 9.69 10.97
N PRO A 173 -5.27 9.31 11.12
CA PRO A 173 -6.14 9.86 12.13
C PRO A 173 -5.62 9.62 13.56
N LEU A 174 -4.83 8.56 13.81
CA LEU A 174 -4.21 8.27 15.11
C LEU A 174 -3.21 9.35 15.58
N GLN A 175 -2.78 10.26 14.72
CA GLN A 175 -1.98 11.42 15.15
C GLN A 175 -2.82 12.48 15.88
N LYS A 176 -4.14 12.44 15.73
CA LYS A 176 -5.06 13.45 16.26
C LYS A 176 -6.17 12.88 17.14
N TYR A 177 -6.59 11.65 16.90
CA TYR A 177 -7.73 11.01 17.54
C TYR A 177 -7.32 9.68 18.17
N SER A 178 -8.03 9.30 19.23
CA SER A 178 -7.89 7.97 19.82
C SER A 178 -8.52 6.89 18.93
N LYS A 179 -8.18 5.62 19.16
CA LYS A 179 -8.73 4.49 18.36
C LYS A 179 -10.26 4.41 18.45
N GLU A 180 -10.81 4.77 19.60
CA GLU A 180 -12.24 4.73 19.91
C GLU A 180 -13.04 5.78 19.11
N GLU A 181 -12.37 6.85 18.69
CA GLU A 181 -12.96 7.92 17.86
C GLU A 181 -12.88 7.65 16.36
N ILE A 182 -12.15 6.61 15.96
CA ILE A 182 -11.92 6.27 14.54
C ILE A 182 -12.83 5.12 14.15
N MET A 183 -13.61 5.34 13.06
CA MET A 183 -14.44 4.28 12.50
C MET A 183 -13.54 3.15 11.96
N PRO A 184 -13.70 1.91 12.43
CA PRO A 184 -12.92 0.79 11.91
C PRO A 184 -13.31 0.45 10.48
N THR A 185 -12.35 0.16 9.64
CA THR A 185 -12.57 -0.26 8.25
C THR A 185 -13.04 -1.71 8.12
N ALA A 186 -12.79 -2.52 9.15
CA ALA A 186 -13.28 -3.90 9.25
C ALA A 186 -13.48 -4.29 10.72
N ALA A 187 -14.64 -4.87 11.02
CA ALA A 187 -14.87 -5.58 12.27
C ALA A 187 -14.47 -7.05 12.08
N ASN A 188 -13.82 -7.68 13.06
CA ASN A 188 -13.47 -9.09 13.05
C ASN A 188 -12.49 -9.57 11.97
N ASP A 189 -11.60 -8.74 11.52
CA ASP A 189 -10.49 -9.18 10.69
C ASP A 189 -9.43 -9.90 11.54
N PHE A 190 -9.55 -11.22 11.62
CA PHE A 190 -8.66 -12.06 12.43
C PHE A 190 -7.20 -11.96 11.97
N LEU A 191 -6.99 -11.82 10.67
CA LEU A 191 -5.68 -11.59 10.05
C LEU A 191 -5.04 -10.29 10.50
N ARG A 192 -5.84 -9.27 10.82
CA ARG A 192 -5.37 -7.93 11.18
C ARG A 192 -5.24 -7.73 12.68
N ARG A 193 -5.71 -8.65 13.49
CA ARG A 193 -5.60 -8.60 14.95
C ARG A 193 -4.30 -9.17 15.49
N GLN A 194 -3.55 -9.90 14.68
CA GLN A 194 -2.28 -10.48 15.08
C GLN A 194 -1.12 -9.74 14.44
N ASP A 195 0.03 -9.79 15.05
CA ASP A 195 1.23 -8.94 14.93
C ASP A 195 1.60 -8.37 13.54
N LEU A 196 1.28 -9.04 12.45
CA LEU A 196 1.47 -8.52 11.11
C LEU A 196 0.27 -7.81 10.53
N CYS A 197 -0.89 -8.16 11.00
CA CYS A 197 -2.12 -7.83 10.29
C CYS A 197 -2.61 -6.42 10.58
N GLY A 198 -2.29 -5.85 11.72
CA GLY A 198 -2.45 -4.43 11.96
C GLY A 198 -1.62 -3.57 11.00
N TYR A 199 -0.60 -4.15 10.40
CA TYR A 199 0.36 -3.49 9.53
C TYR A 199 0.04 -3.61 8.04
N VAL A 200 -0.74 -4.59 7.63
CA VAL A 200 -0.95 -4.94 6.21
C VAL A 200 -1.68 -3.85 5.42
N HIS A 201 -2.59 -3.12 6.05
CA HIS A 201 -3.28 -2.00 5.39
C HIS A 201 -2.61 -0.64 5.61
N GLY A 202 -1.77 -0.49 6.62
CA GLY A 202 -0.94 0.69 6.80
C GLY A 202 0.21 0.81 5.79
N TRP A 203 0.43 -0.22 4.99
CA TRP A 203 1.46 -0.24 3.97
C TRP A 203 1.07 0.49 2.68
N HIS A 204 0.03 1.28 2.74
CA HIS A 204 -0.26 2.26 1.70
C HIS A 204 0.81 3.35 1.75
N ILE A 205 1.49 3.51 0.65
CA ILE A 205 2.54 4.49 0.46
C ILE A 205 1.98 5.89 0.75
N ARG A 206 2.55 6.56 1.71
CA ARG A 206 2.50 8.00 1.77
C ARG A 206 3.32 8.61 0.66
#